data_8e9ff32847e81ec7bce37ad7e3787ef1
#
_entry.id   8e9ff32847e81ec7bce37ad7e3787ef1
#
_cell.length_a   1.000
_cell.length_b   1.000
_cell.length_c   1.000
_cell.angle_alpha   90.00
_cell.angle_beta   90.00
_cell.angle_gamma   90.00
#
_symmetry.space_group_name_H-M   'P 1'
#
loop_
_entity.id
_entity.type
_entity.pdbx_description
1 polymer ?
#
loop_
_entity_poly.entity_id
_entity_poly.type
_entity_poly.pdbx_seq_one_letter_code
_entity_poly.pdbx_strand_id
1 'polypeptide(L)'
;MVAAMADLKPVGRFAPTPSGRMHLGNVFAALIAWLSVRSQGGKMVLRMEDLDTQRTSGEFAETLRQDLRWLGLHWDAETPPQSQRSAVYDTYFEKLREQALLYPCYCSRAQLHNVNAPHLSDGTYVYAGTCRDLTEDQRAAMDRKPAWRVKV
;
A
#
# COMPACT_ATOMS: atom_id res chain seq x y z
N MET A 1 13.84 33.29 8.64
CA MET A 1 12.47 32.77 8.32
C MET A 1 12.40 31.26 8.57
N VAL A 2 12.66 30.79 9.81
CA VAL A 2 12.70 29.37 10.21
C VAL A 2 11.79 29.05 11.41
N ALA A 3 11.06 30.07 11.91
CA ALA A 3 10.33 29.95 13.19
C ALA A 3 8.87 29.45 13.08
N ALA A 4 8.36 29.08 11.89
CA ALA A 4 6.93 28.75 11.72
C ALA A 4 6.62 27.22 11.61
N MET A 5 7.60 26.32 11.75
CA MET A 5 7.38 24.86 11.67
C MET A 5 7.35 24.15 13.03
N ALA A 6 7.57 24.88 14.15
CA ALA A 6 7.72 24.28 15.47
C ALA A 6 6.38 23.86 16.15
N ASP A 7 5.22 24.21 15.59
CA ASP A 7 3.90 24.01 16.23
C ASP A 7 2.98 22.97 15.51
N LEU A 8 3.45 22.33 14.44
CA LEU A 8 2.65 21.33 13.73
C LEU A 8 2.73 19.99 14.47
N LYS A 9 1.68 19.67 15.23
CA LYS A 9 1.56 18.35 15.86
C LYS A 9 1.51 17.25 14.78
N PRO A 10 2.25 16.16 14.96
CA PRO A 10 2.30 15.10 13.96
C PRO A 10 0.95 14.40 13.79
N VAL A 11 0.67 13.96 12.56
CA VAL A 11 -0.44 13.08 12.24
C VAL A 11 0.15 11.74 11.83
N GLY A 12 -0.06 10.73 12.66
CA GLY A 12 0.32 9.34 12.36
C GLY A 12 -0.82 8.56 11.76
N ARG A 13 -0.48 7.41 11.17
CA ARG A 13 -1.46 6.52 10.57
C ARG A 13 -1.15 5.07 10.93
N PHE A 14 -2.20 4.33 11.28
CA PHE A 14 -2.19 2.88 11.23
C PHE A 14 -3.08 2.42 10.07
N ALA A 15 -2.54 1.61 9.17
CA ALA A 15 -3.20 1.22 7.93
C ALA A 15 -3.16 -0.30 7.75
N PRO A 16 -3.94 -1.06 8.53
CA PRO A 16 -3.94 -2.51 8.48
C PRO A 16 -4.79 -3.06 7.34
N THR A 17 -4.41 -4.24 6.82
CA THR A 17 -5.24 -5.04 5.92
C THR A 17 -6.15 -5.94 6.74
N PRO A 18 -7.49 -5.83 6.63
CA PRO A 18 -8.45 -6.64 7.40
C PRO A 18 -8.62 -8.04 6.76
N SER A 19 -7.56 -8.84 6.74
CA SER A 19 -7.52 -10.19 6.13
C SER A 19 -7.56 -11.33 7.15
N GLY A 20 -7.88 -11.03 8.40
CA GLY A 20 -7.94 -11.95 9.53
C GLY A 20 -7.76 -11.22 10.85
N ARG A 21 -7.63 -11.96 11.94
CA ARG A 21 -7.33 -11.37 13.26
C ARG A 21 -5.91 -10.82 13.29
N MET A 22 -5.71 -9.76 14.07
CA MET A 22 -4.38 -9.21 14.29
C MET A 22 -3.46 -10.22 14.96
N HIS A 23 -2.24 -10.37 14.48
CA HIS A 23 -1.17 -11.06 15.18
C HIS A 23 -0.27 -10.06 15.91
N LEU A 24 0.62 -10.56 16.77
CA LEU A 24 1.47 -9.72 17.62
C LEU A 24 2.26 -8.66 16.83
N GLY A 25 2.72 -8.97 15.62
CA GLY A 25 3.44 -8.01 14.77
C GLY A 25 2.57 -6.81 14.34
N ASN A 26 1.28 -7.06 14.05
CA ASN A 26 0.35 -5.96 13.73
C ASN A 26 0.10 -5.08 14.96
N VAL A 27 -0.10 -5.71 16.13
CA VAL A 27 -0.30 -5.01 17.41
C VAL A 27 0.94 -4.16 17.75
N PHE A 28 2.12 -4.73 17.61
CA PHE A 28 3.38 -4.02 17.84
C PHE A 28 3.53 -2.80 16.93
N ALA A 29 3.28 -2.94 15.62
CA ALA A 29 3.34 -1.84 14.66
C ALA A 29 2.32 -0.74 15.00
N ALA A 30 1.09 -1.12 15.40
CA ALA A 30 0.07 -0.17 15.83
C ALA A 30 0.48 0.58 17.09
N LEU A 31 1.02 -0.14 18.10
CA LEU A 31 1.47 0.43 19.36
C LEU A 31 2.61 1.43 19.16
N ILE A 32 3.64 1.07 18.40
CA ILE A 32 4.78 1.97 18.13
C ILE A 32 4.32 3.23 17.39
N ALA A 33 3.49 3.09 16.35
CA ALA A 33 2.94 4.23 15.63
C ALA A 33 2.11 5.14 16.55
N TRP A 34 1.28 4.53 17.42
CA TRP A 34 0.44 5.23 18.38
C TRP A 34 1.28 6.00 19.42
N LEU A 35 2.25 5.35 20.04
CA LEU A 35 3.15 5.94 21.04
C LEU A 35 3.95 7.10 20.44
N SER A 36 4.52 6.92 19.24
CA SER A 36 5.28 7.95 18.55
C SER A 36 4.48 9.23 18.33
N VAL A 37 3.21 9.10 17.97
CA VAL A 37 2.33 10.23 17.71
C VAL A 37 1.83 10.86 19.02
N ARG A 38 1.39 10.02 19.97
CA ARG A 38 0.83 10.50 21.25
C ARG A 38 1.86 11.17 22.14
N SER A 39 3.10 10.73 22.14
CA SER A 39 4.20 11.37 22.89
C SER A 39 4.44 12.83 22.46
N GLN A 40 4.03 13.18 21.24
CA GLN A 40 4.15 14.51 20.68
C GLN A 40 2.81 15.29 20.67
N GLY A 41 1.78 14.77 21.34
CA GLY A 41 0.44 15.35 21.34
C GLY A 41 -0.24 15.36 19.98
N GLY A 42 0.16 14.46 19.09
CA GLY A 42 -0.34 14.34 17.71
C GLY A 42 -1.64 13.53 17.60
N LYS A 43 -2.15 13.45 16.36
CA LYS A 43 -3.38 12.72 16.00
C LYS A 43 -3.07 11.41 15.32
N MET A 44 -3.85 10.35 15.64
CA MET A 44 -3.77 9.05 15.02
C MET A 44 -4.94 8.82 14.08
N VAL A 45 -4.64 8.39 12.85
CA VAL A 45 -5.63 8.09 11.82
C VAL A 45 -5.63 6.58 11.52
N LEU A 46 -6.82 5.98 11.47
CA LEU A 46 -7.01 4.61 11.01
C LEU A 46 -7.45 4.61 9.56
N ARG A 47 -6.88 3.69 8.74
CA ARG A 47 -7.30 3.47 7.35
C ARG A 47 -7.27 1.98 7.02
N MET A 48 -8.41 1.43 6.61
CA MET A 48 -8.49 0.03 6.16
C MET A 48 -7.90 -0.12 4.76
N GLU A 49 -6.96 -1.08 4.63
CA GLU A 49 -6.32 -1.44 3.36
C GLU A 49 -7.00 -2.68 2.78
N ASP A 50 -8.17 -2.49 2.19
CA ASP A 50 -9.11 -3.55 1.79
C ASP A 50 -9.24 -3.73 0.27
N LEU A 51 -8.20 -3.39 -0.50
CA LEU A 51 -8.19 -3.54 -1.96
C LEU A 51 -8.23 -5.00 -2.43
N ASP A 52 -7.67 -5.93 -1.64
CA ASP A 52 -7.73 -7.36 -1.94
C ASP A 52 -9.05 -7.96 -1.42
N THR A 53 -10.10 -7.82 -2.22
CA THR A 53 -11.46 -8.27 -1.85
C THR A 53 -11.60 -9.79 -1.67
N GLN A 54 -10.64 -10.59 -2.13
CA GLN A 54 -10.63 -12.03 -1.89
C GLN A 54 -10.14 -12.40 -0.48
N ARG A 55 -9.35 -11.54 0.14
CA ARG A 55 -8.72 -11.81 1.44
C ARG A 55 -9.26 -10.93 2.56
N THR A 56 -9.95 -9.85 2.23
CA THR A 56 -10.47 -8.87 3.20
C THR A 56 -11.97 -9.02 3.38
N SER A 57 -12.46 -8.72 4.59
CA SER A 57 -13.90 -8.68 4.87
C SER A 57 -14.27 -7.55 5.84
N GLY A 58 -15.53 -7.11 5.77
CA GLY A 58 -16.08 -6.15 6.72
C GLY A 58 -16.08 -6.67 8.15
N GLU A 59 -16.25 -7.97 8.35
CA GLU A 59 -16.20 -8.63 9.66
C GLU A 59 -14.80 -8.53 10.27
N PHE A 60 -13.74 -8.81 9.50
CA PHE A 60 -12.37 -8.65 9.97
C PHE A 60 -12.02 -7.19 10.22
N ALA A 61 -12.56 -6.26 9.43
CA ALA A 61 -12.36 -4.83 9.67
C ALA A 61 -12.99 -4.40 11.01
N GLU A 62 -14.18 -4.90 11.35
CA GLU A 62 -14.81 -4.59 12.63
C GLU A 62 -14.10 -5.28 13.80
N THR A 63 -13.71 -6.54 13.67
CA THR A 63 -12.90 -7.25 14.67
C THR A 63 -11.60 -6.49 14.97
N LEU A 64 -10.93 -5.99 13.94
CA LEU A 64 -9.71 -5.20 14.08
C LEU A 64 -9.96 -3.89 14.85
N ARG A 65 -11.07 -3.19 14.60
CA ARG A 65 -11.43 -2.00 15.40
C ARG A 65 -11.69 -2.33 16.85
N GLN A 66 -12.36 -3.45 17.11
CA GLN A 66 -12.63 -3.93 18.49
C GLN A 66 -11.33 -4.30 19.21
N ASP A 67 -10.43 -5.03 18.55
CA ASP A 67 -9.13 -5.42 19.11
C ASP A 67 -8.28 -4.17 19.44
N LEU A 68 -8.24 -3.16 18.57
CA LEU A 68 -7.54 -1.89 18.83
C LEU A 68 -8.14 -1.14 20.04
N ARG A 69 -9.46 -1.06 20.12
CA ARG A 69 -10.14 -0.41 21.26
C ARG A 69 -9.86 -1.15 22.57
N TRP A 70 -9.89 -2.49 22.54
CA TRP A 70 -9.59 -3.33 23.69
C TRP A 70 -8.15 -3.12 24.19
N LEU A 71 -7.20 -2.93 23.27
CA LEU A 71 -5.80 -2.60 23.58
C LEU A 71 -5.60 -1.15 24.04
N GLY A 72 -6.62 -0.30 24.04
CA GLY A 72 -6.52 1.12 24.36
C GLY A 72 -5.88 1.98 23.27
N LEU A 73 -5.70 1.43 22.07
CA LEU A 73 -5.09 2.13 20.92
C LEU A 73 -6.15 2.93 20.13
N HIS A 74 -6.66 3.97 20.76
CA HIS A 74 -7.70 4.82 20.17
C HIS A 74 -7.14 5.72 19.06
N TRP A 75 -7.98 5.97 18.02
CA TRP A 75 -7.67 6.88 16.90
C TRP A 75 -8.63 8.08 16.89
N ASP A 76 -8.19 9.19 16.31
CA ASP A 76 -8.94 10.46 16.30
C ASP A 76 -9.82 10.59 15.04
N ALA A 77 -9.44 9.92 13.97
CA ALA A 77 -10.18 9.91 12.72
C ALA A 77 -10.01 8.57 11.99
N GLU A 78 -11.01 8.18 11.21
CA GLU A 78 -10.94 7.08 10.27
C GLU A 78 -11.21 7.60 8.86
N THR A 79 -10.31 7.29 7.93
CA THR A 79 -10.51 7.66 6.53
C THR A 79 -11.35 6.59 5.82
N PRO A 80 -12.02 6.92 4.70
CA PRO A 80 -12.66 5.91 3.88
C PRO A 80 -11.71 4.76 3.55
N PRO A 81 -12.17 3.50 3.56
CA PRO A 81 -11.39 2.34 3.15
C PRO A 81 -10.82 2.53 1.74
N GLN A 82 -9.72 1.86 1.44
CA GLN A 82 -9.06 1.99 0.13
C GLN A 82 -9.97 1.56 -1.03
N SER A 83 -10.81 0.54 -0.83
CA SER A 83 -11.80 0.08 -1.82
C SER A 83 -12.79 1.16 -2.26
N GLN A 84 -13.09 2.13 -1.41
CA GLN A 84 -13.99 3.26 -1.71
C GLN A 84 -13.29 4.41 -2.44
N ARG A 85 -12.01 4.28 -2.77
CA ARG A 85 -11.20 5.34 -3.39
C ARG A 85 -10.83 5.06 -4.85
N SER A 86 -11.43 4.05 -5.47
CA SER A 86 -11.10 3.63 -6.85
C SER A 86 -11.15 4.80 -7.84
N ALA A 87 -12.18 5.63 -7.80
CA ALA A 87 -12.29 6.78 -8.70
C ALA A 87 -11.11 7.77 -8.58
N VAL A 88 -10.56 7.94 -7.36
CA VAL A 88 -9.36 8.76 -7.14
C VAL A 88 -8.15 8.09 -7.78
N TYR A 89 -7.98 6.78 -7.59
CA TYR A 89 -6.87 6.03 -8.17
C TYR A 89 -6.92 6.01 -9.68
N ASP A 90 -8.11 5.81 -10.27
CA ASP A 90 -8.33 5.85 -11.72
C ASP A 90 -7.94 7.22 -12.31
N THR A 91 -8.31 8.32 -11.63
CA THR A 91 -7.92 9.67 -12.05
C THR A 91 -6.40 9.84 -12.13
N TYR A 92 -5.66 9.37 -11.11
CA TYR A 92 -4.20 9.48 -11.11
C TYR A 92 -3.52 8.47 -12.03
N PHE A 93 -4.12 7.29 -12.21
CA PHE A 93 -3.67 6.30 -13.18
C PHE A 93 -3.71 6.88 -14.59
N GLU A 94 -4.83 7.53 -14.98
CA GLU A 94 -4.95 8.17 -16.29
C GLU A 94 -3.92 9.30 -16.50
N LYS A 95 -3.71 10.13 -15.48
CA LYS A 95 -2.65 11.18 -15.56
C LYS A 95 -1.26 10.58 -15.80
N LEU A 96 -0.92 9.47 -15.16
CA LEU A 96 0.36 8.79 -15.38
C LEU A 96 0.42 8.14 -16.76
N ARG A 97 -0.70 7.64 -17.27
CA ARG A 97 -0.82 7.08 -18.61
C ARG A 97 -0.61 8.13 -19.69
N GLU A 98 -1.27 9.28 -19.56
CA GLU A 98 -1.13 10.43 -20.46
C GLU A 98 0.32 10.96 -20.54
N GLN A 99 1.05 10.89 -19.44
CA GLN A 99 2.47 11.25 -19.36
C GLN A 99 3.41 10.15 -19.88
N ALA A 100 2.87 9.04 -20.43
CA ALA A 100 3.63 7.88 -20.87
C ALA A 100 4.57 7.27 -19.79
N LEU A 101 4.22 7.46 -18.51
CA LEU A 101 4.95 6.93 -17.37
C LEU A 101 4.57 5.50 -17.01
N LEU A 102 3.52 4.95 -17.64
CA LEU A 102 3.06 3.59 -17.40
C LEU A 102 3.40 2.65 -18.55
N TYR A 103 3.66 1.40 -18.23
CA TYR A 103 3.76 0.33 -19.21
C TYR A 103 3.14 -0.98 -18.67
N PRO A 104 2.55 -1.82 -19.55
CA PRO A 104 2.00 -3.11 -19.14
C PRO A 104 3.09 -4.14 -18.94
N CYS A 105 3.03 -4.90 -17.83
CA CYS A 105 3.94 -5.99 -17.52
C CYS A 105 3.18 -7.30 -17.43
N TYR A 106 3.59 -8.29 -18.20
CA TYR A 106 2.97 -9.61 -18.30
C TYR A 106 3.72 -10.72 -17.54
N CYS A 107 4.77 -10.36 -16.79
CA CYS A 107 5.54 -11.33 -16.01
C CYS A 107 4.72 -11.92 -14.87
N SER A 108 4.84 -13.23 -14.65
CA SER A 108 4.33 -13.90 -13.46
C SER A 108 5.23 -13.66 -12.25
N ARG A 109 4.71 -13.90 -11.04
CA ARG A 109 5.54 -13.86 -9.82
C ARG A 109 6.72 -14.82 -9.89
N ALA A 110 6.51 -16.04 -10.41
CA ALA A 110 7.58 -17.02 -10.60
C ALA A 110 8.70 -16.52 -11.53
N GLN A 111 8.35 -15.80 -12.61
CA GLN A 111 9.34 -15.18 -13.49
C GLN A 111 10.09 -14.04 -12.82
N LEU A 112 9.43 -13.27 -11.96
CA LEU A 112 10.04 -12.16 -11.22
C LEU A 112 10.96 -12.62 -10.08
N HIS A 113 10.72 -13.80 -9.52
CA HIS A 113 11.44 -14.36 -8.38
C HIS A 113 12.23 -15.64 -8.73
N ASN A 114 12.55 -15.83 -9.99
CA ASN A 114 13.37 -16.95 -10.45
C ASN A 114 14.81 -16.79 -9.89
N VAL A 115 15.49 -17.91 -9.70
CA VAL A 115 16.88 -17.98 -9.13
C VAL A 115 17.88 -17.11 -9.90
N ASN A 116 17.62 -16.85 -11.18
CA ASN A 116 18.46 -15.99 -12.04
C ASN A 116 17.96 -14.53 -12.10
N ALA A 117 16.95 -14.15 -11.30
CA ALA A 117 16.48 -12.78 -11.29
C ALA A 117 17.54 -11.86 -10.66
N PRO A 118 17.77 -10.64 -11.20
CA PRO A 118 18.72 -9.70 -10.62
C PRO A 118 18.31 -9.37 -9.17
N HIS A 119 19.30 -9.29 -8.28
CA HIS A 119 19.09 -8.88 -6.88
C HIS A 119 20.10 -7.81 -6.49
N LEU A 120 19.75 -6.98 -5.50
CA LEU A 120 20.67 -6.11 -4.79
C LEU A 120 21.51 -6.94 -3.80
N SER A 121 22.54 -6.32 -3.23
CA SER A 121 23.41 -6.95 -2.23
C SER A 121 22.69 -7.42 -0.96
N ASP A 122 21.50 -6.86 -0.68
CA ASP A 122 20.63 -7.24 0.45
C ASP A 122 19.64 -8.36 0.12
N GLY A 123 19.70 -8.94 -1.09
CA GLY A 123 18.80 -9.98 -1.57
C GLY A 123 17.47 -9.46 -2.16
N THR A 124 17.29 -8.15 -2.24
CA THR A 124 16.07 -7.56 -2.86
C THR A 124 16.05 -7.82 -4.35
N TYR A 125 14.94 -8.40 -4.86
CA TYR A 125 14.76 -8.65 -6.28
C TYR A 125 14.60 -7.35 -7.06
N VAL A 126 15.38 -7.22 -8.14
CA VAL A 126 15.28 -6.10 -9.07
C VAL A 126 14.53 -6.54 -10.32
N TYR A 127 13.52 -5.79 -10.71
CA TYR A 127 12.82 -6.06 -11.96
C TYR A 127 13.69 -5.67 -13.15
N ALA A 128 14.01 -6.65 -14.01
CA ALA A 128 14.89 -6.46 -15.17
C ALA A 128 14.30 -5.60 -16.31
N GLY A 129 13.06 -5.12 -16.19
CA GLY A 129 12.43 -4.29 -17.22
C GLY A 129 11.92 -5.06 -18.44
N THR A 130 11.83 -6.39 -18.40
CA THR A 130 11.52 -7.28 -19.54
C THR A 130 10.33 -6.84 -20.41
N CYS A 131 9.29 -6.24 -19.81
CA CYS A 131 8.11 -5.79 -20.54
C CYS A 131 8.10 -4.29 -20.85
N ARG A 132 9.14 -3.56 -20.50
CA ARG A 132 9.17 -2.09 -20.62
C ARG A 132 9.07 -1.63 -22.06
N ASP A 133 9.80 -2.29 -22.95
CA ASP A 133 10.00 -1.89 -24.33
C ASP A 133 9.32 -2.83 -25.34
N LEU A 134 8.30 -3.60 -24.92
CA LEU A 134 7.51 -4.44 -25.81
C LEU A 134 6.79 -3.58 -26.86
N THR A 135 6.83 -4.02 -28.12
CA THR A 135 6.04 -3.46 -29.21
C THR A 135 4.55 -3.76 -29.05
N GLU A 136 3.69 -3.08 -29.81
CA GLU A 136 2.24 -3.35 -29.78
C GLU A 136 1.93 -4.79 -30.21
N ASP A 137 2.59 -5.31 -31.24
CA ASP A 137 2.42 -6.69 -31.69
C ASP A 137 2.82 -7.71 -30.60
N GLN A 138 3.93 -7.46 -29.91
CA GLN A 138 4.37 -8.27 -28.78
C GLN A 138 3.39 -8.24 -27.64
N ARG A 139 2.79 -7.06 -27.33
CA ARG A 139 1.75 -6.93 -26.30
C ARG A 139 0.46 -7.65 -26.70
N ALA A 140 0.05 -7.55 -27.97
CA ALA A 140 -1.14 -8.21 -28.47
C ALA A 140 -1.03 -9.74 -28.46
N ALA A 141 0.20 -10.28 -28.56
CA ALA A 141 0.47 -11.71 -28.48
C ALA A 141 0.44 -12.28 -27.04
N MET A 142 0.28 -11.43 -26.00
CA MET A 142 0.24 -11.87 -24.62
C MET A 142 -1.17 -12.37 -24.25
N ASP A 143 -1.25 -13.54 -23.68
CA ASP A 143 -2.50 -14.25 -23.32
C ASP A 143 -3.05 -13.91 -21.93
N ARG A 144 -2.39 -13.02 -21.19
CA ARG A 144 -2.74 -12.69 -19.81
C ARG A 144 -2.93 -11.20 -19.58
N LYS A 145 -3.77 -10.85 -18.59
CA LYS A 145 -3.95 -9.45 -18.17
C LYS A 145 -2.64 -8.90 -17.60
N PRO A 146 -2.23 -7.69 -18.02
CA PRO A 146 -1.03 -7.06 -17.51
C PRO A 146 -1.20 -6.51 -16.08
N ALA A 147 -0.10 -6.48 -15.33
CA ALA A 147 0.09 -5.57 -14.22
C ALA A 147 0.73 -4.28 -14.74
N TRP A 148 0.22 -3.13 -14.32
CA TRP A 148 0.80 -1.85 -14.72
C TRP A 148 2.00 -1.49 -13.85
N ARG A 149 3.05 -0.99 -14.48
CA ARG A 149 4.27 -0.53 -13.82
C ARG A 149 4.56 0.91 -14.19
N VAL A 150 5.15 1.64 -13.23
CA VAL A 150 5.67 3.00 -13.46
C VAL A 150 7.10 2.89 -14.00
N LYS A 151 7.43 3.73 -14.97
CA LYS A 151 8.81 3.93 -15.43
C LYS A 151 9.56 4.77 -14.39
N VAL A 152 10.58 4.22 -13.82
CA VAL A 152 11.51 4.86 -12.88
C VAL A 152 12.92 4.76 -13.42
#